data_fefe8d55f7fb9b3784bdcffe1b83b30a
#
_entry.id   fefe8d55f7fb9b3784bdcffe1b83b30a
#
_cell.length_a   1.000
_cell.length_b   1.000
_cell.length_c   1.000
_cell.angle_alpha   90.00
_cell.angle_beta   90.00
_cell.angle_gamma   90.00
#
_symmetry.space_group_name_H-M   'P 1'
#
loop_
_entity.id
_entity.type
_entity.pdbx_description
1 polymer ?
#
loop_
_entity_poly.entity_id
_entity_poly.type
_entity_poly.pdbx_seq_one_letter_code
_entity_poly.pdbx_strand_id
1 'polypeptide(L)'
;MPVDSRFAAWCGVCDWNVDPAEPAEEPGRLARVRRTLARRHGERLLAEVSAGGALRPGKDTSALLAHGIALAVHGVTVALVVGGVWCVVGGWGNPVVVVAGLFLVALGWSLRPRLPRLPKDALLLYRADAPALYGLIDEIARVAGTRSVDVIAVDADVNASVTTCGVRGHRLLTLGLPLWETLEHRQRIALLGHELGHYSNGDTRRGAVFGTAYRSLTIWHYYLEPTEDPAPLEMLANLVYLVPRSLVSGLLMLLDQLTLRSKQRAEYLADSVAAQAGSTEAAVELLDRLLVAESVHIALRRESIRLRALPRSAGRSEGRQDGLWEVLAAHVESIPEHEYERQRRVGARRGHSVDDTHPPTHQRRACLLVGAPVPAAVVSDADREQRIAAELADARGQVARQIVRDGVDG
;
A
#
# COMPACT_ATOMS: atom_id res chain seq x y z
N MET A 1 -31.19 -15.14 -11.98
CA MET A 1 -29.82 -14.58 -12.06
C MET A 1 -29.96 -13.09 -12.32
N PRO A 2 -29.43 -12.22 -11.49
CA PRO A 2 -29.39 -10.81 -11.80
C PRO A 2 -28.48 -10.58 -13.00
N VAL A 3 -28.94 -9.81 -13.98
CA VAL A 3 -28.18 -9.51 -15.20
C VAL A 3 -27.99 -8.00 -15.27
N ASP A 4 -26.77 -7.54 -15.07
CA ASP A 4 -26.32 -6.19 -15.38
C ASP A 4 -25.20 -6.32 -16.41
N SER A 5 -25.38 -5.73 -17.58
CA SER A 5 -24.43 -5.85 -18.70
C SER A 5 -23.02 -5.31 -18.40
N ARG A 6 -22.86 -4.55 -17.32
CA ARG A 6 -21.56 -4.03 -16.87
C ARG A 6 -20.74 -5.05 -16.11
N PHE A 7 -21.39 -6.08 -15.53
CA PHE A 7 -20.77 -7.06 -14.66
C PHE A 7 -21.01 -8.49 -15.15
N ALA A 8 -20.18 -9.41 -14.69
CA ALA A 8 -20.31 -10.82 -15.04
C ALA A 8 -21.62 -11.39 -14.53
N ALA A 9 -22.38 -12.07 -15.43
CA ALA A 9 -23.52 -12.86 -15.01
C ALA A 9 -23.03 -14.14 -14.30
N TRP A 10 -23.52 -14.39 -13.10
CA TRP A 10 -23.09 -15.52 -12.26
C TRP A 10 -24.27 -16.11 -11.46
N CYS A 11 -24.08 -17.29 -10.90
CA CYS A 11 -25.11 -17.97 -10.11
C CYS A 11 -24.74 -18.01 -8.63
N GLY A 12 -25.53 -17.34 -7.76
CA GLY A 12 -25.32 -17.32 -6.31
C GLY A 12 -25.57 -18.66 -5.59
N VAL A 13 -26.18 -19.65 -6.28
CA VAL A 13 -26.46 -20.97 -5.69
C VAL A 13 -25.35 -21.98 -5.94
N CYS A 14 -24.81 -22.02 -7.17
CA CYS A 14 -23.78 -23.01 -7.54
C CYS A 14 -22.42 -22.37 -7.90
N ASP A 15 -22.29 -21.07 -7.71
CA ASP A 15 -21.09 -20.30 -8.03
C ASP A 15 -20.60 -20.42 -9.49
N TRP A 16 -21.50 -20.82 -10.41
CA TRP A 16 -21.17 -20.81 -11.82
C TRP A 16 -20.78 -19.39 -12.25
N ASN A 17 -19.68 -19.27 -12.96
CA ASN A 17 -19.14 -18.03 -13.50
C ASN A 17 -18.90 -16.90 -12.46
N VAL A 18 -18.67 -17.28 -11.21
CA VAL A 18 -18.38 -16.28 -10.14
C VAL A 18 -17.05 -15.56 -10.41
N ASP A 19 -16.09 -16.28 -10.98
CA ASP A 19 -14.78 -15.75 -11.40
C ASP A 19 -14.54 -16.09 -12.88
N PRO A 20 -15.00 -15.23 -13.80
CA PRO A 20 -14.88 -15.46 -15.24
C PRO A 20 -13.49 -15.16 -15.81
N ALA A 21 -12.58 -14.60 -15.00
CA ALA A 21 -11.22 -14.36 -15.46
C ALA A 21 -10.53 -15.70 -15.74
N GLU A 22 -9.78 -15.77 -16.86
CA GLU A 22 -8.93 -16.92 -17.13
C GLU A 22 -8.05 -17.19 -15.89
N PRO A 23 -7.83 -18.47 -15.52
CA PRO A 23 -6.94 -18.77 -14.43
C PRO A 23 -5.59 -18.14 -14.76
N ALA A 24 -5.15 -17.21 -13.92
CA ALA A 24 -3.79 -16.69 -13.97
C ALA A 24 -2.85 -17.90 -14.03
N GLU A 25 -1.75 -17.80 -14.80
CA GLU A 25 -0.75 -18.85 -14.92
C GLU A 25 -0.53 -19.54 -13.58
N GLU A 26 -0.51 -20.86 -13.56
CA GLU A 26 -0.37 -21.59 -12.31
C GLU A 26 0.87 -21.09 -11.57
N PRO A 27 0.72 -20.58 -10.34
CA PRO A 27 1.84 -20.03 -9.61
C PRO A 27 2.92 -21.10 -9.42
N GLY A 28 4.16 -20.75 -9.65
CA GLY A 28 5.30 -21.62 -9.44
C GLY A 28 5.27 -22.26 -8.03
N ARG A 29 5.94 -23.40 -7.84
CA ARG A 29 5.92 -24.16 -6.57
C ARG A 29 6.13 -23.30 -5.33
N LEU A 30 7.04 -22.34 -5.42
CA LEU A 30 7.36 -21.44 -4.32
C LEU A 30 6.24 -20.46 -3.98
N ALA A 31 5.60 -19.88 -4.99
CA ALA A 31 4.44 -19.00 -4.82
C ALA A 31 3.25 -19.76 -4.20
N ARG A 32 3.06 -21.03 -4.58
CA ARG A 32 2.05 -21.91 -3.96
C ARG A 32 2.30 -22.17 -2.48
N VAL A 33 3.55 -22.42 -2.10
CA VAL A 33 3.94 -22.60 -0.69
C VAL A 33 3.67 -21.31 0.09
N ARG A 34 4.08 -20.16 -0.44
CA ARG A 34 3.86 -18.84 0.18
C ARG A 34 2.35 -18.57 0.39
N ARG A 35 1.53 -18.77 -0.64
CA ARG A 35 0.06 -18.62 -0.53
C ARG A 35 -0.53 -19.54 0.53
N THR A 36 -0.08 -20.80 0.58
CA THR A 36 -0.57 -21.75 1.59
C THR A 36 -0.20 -21.34 3.01
N LEU A 37 1.02 -20.85 3.22
CA LEU A 37 1.47 -20.34 4.52
C LEU A 37 0.69 -19.08 4.92
N ALA A 38 0.52 -18.14 4.00
CA ALA A 38 -0.23 -16.92 4.23
C ALA A 38 -1.69 -17.22 4.63
N ARG A 39 -2.36 -18.12 3.89
CA ARG A 39 -3.72 -18.57 4.19
C ARG A 39 -3.82 -19.20 5.57
N ARG A 40 -2.94 -20.15 5.89
CA ARG A 40 -2.95 -20.82 7.21
C ARG A 40 -2.73 -19.85 8.37
N HIS A 41 -1.96 -18.77 8.15
CA HIS A 41 -1.76 -17.75 9.18
C HIS A 41 -3.00 -16.88 9.34
N GLY A 42 -3.63 -16.43 8.25
CA GLY A 42 -4.87 -15.70 8.31
C GLY A 42 -5.99 -16.48 8.99
N GLU A 43 -6.15 -17.78 8.63
CA GLU A 43 -7.14 -18.68 9.26
C GLU A 43 -6.89 -18.85 10.78
N ARG A 44 -5.63 -18.96 11.21
CA ARG A 44 -5.29 -19.05 12.65
C ARG A 44 -5.57 -17.75 13.39
N LEU A 45 -5.25 -16.61 12.79
CA LEU A 45 -5.54 -15.29 13.40
C LEU A 45 -7.05 -15.09 13.53
N LEU A 46 -7.82 -15.44 12.51
CA LEU A 46 -9.27 -15.38 12.57
C LEU A 46 -9.82 -16.30 13.67
N ALA A 47 -9.29 -17.52 13.79
CA ALA A 47 -9.69 -18.46 14.84
C ALA A 47 -9.32 -17.94 16.25
N GLU A 48 -8.14 -17.30 16.42
CA GLU A 48 -7.70 -16.67 17.67
C GLU A 48 -8.68 -15.56 18.09
N VAL A 49 -9.05 -14.68 17.16
CA VAL A 49 -10.03 -13.60 17.39
C VAL A 49 -11.42 -14.17 17.70
N SER A 50 -11.86 -15.17 16.93
CA SER A 50 -13.17 -15.80 17.13
C SER A 50 -13.28 -16.53 18.47
N ALA A 51 -12.17 -16.98 19.05
CA ALA A 51 -12.10 -17.55 20.39
C ALA A 51 -12.03 -16.48 21.51
N GLY A 52 -12.19 -15.19 21.19
CA GLY A 52 -12.11 -14.07 22.14
C GLY A 52 -10.68 -13.66 22.50
N GLY A 53 -9.68 -14.12 21.76
CA GLY A 53 -8.30 -13.71 21.93
C GLY A 53 -8.09 -12.26 21.51
N ALA A 54 -7.55 -11.42 22.42
CA ALA A 54 -7.18 -10.06 22.07
C ALA A 54 -5.93 -10.07 21.18
N LEU A 55 -6.05 -9.54 19.96
CA LEU A 55 -4.89 -9.30 19.11
C LEU A 55 -3.94 -8.32 19.82
N ARG A 56 -2.71 -8.74 20.07
CA ARG A 56 -1.66 -7.89 20.65
C ARG A 56 -0.46 -7.85 19.71
N PRO A 57 0.25 -6.70 19.64
CA PRO A 57 1.52 -6.65 18.92
C PRO A 57 2.47 -7.71 19.50
N GLY A 58 2.76 -8.76 18.73
CA GLY A 58 3.57 -9.89 19.20
C GLY A 58 5.07 -9.62 19.07
N LYS A 59 5.85 -9.98 20.09
CA LYS A 59 7.29 -10.23 19.94
C LYS A 59 7.45 -11.67 19.47
N ASP A 60 7.73 -11.86 18.18
CA ASP A 60 7.93 -13.18 17.59
C ASP A 60 9.42 -13.39 17.27
N THR A 61 9.91 -14.62 17.41
CA THR A 61 11.28 -14.99 17.02
C THR A 61 11.55 -14.70 15.53
N SER A 62 10.54 -14.81 14.68
CA SER A 62 10.62 -14.42 13.27
C SER A 62 10.90 -12.92 13.09
N ALA A 63 10.32 -12.06 13.91
CA ALA A 63 10.61 -10.63 13.91
C ALA A 63 12.05 -10.31 14.34
N LEU A 64 12.60 -11.05 15.31
CA LEU A 64 14.01 -10.90 15.70
C LEU A 64 14.97 -11.35 14.59
N LEU A 65 14.66 -12.45 13.92
CA LEU A 65 15.44 -12.93 12.77
C LEU A 65 15.40 -11.92 11.62
N ALA A 66 14.22 -11.39 11.31
CA ALA A 66 14.07 -10.35 10.30
C ALA A 66 14.87 -9.09 10.65
N HIS A 67 14.91 -8.68 11.93
CA HIS A 67 15.78 -7.59 12.40
C HIS A 67 17.26 -7.91 12.20
N GLY A 68 17.70 -9.13 12.53
CA GLY A 68 19.08 -9.58 12.31
C GLY A 68 19.47 -9.47 10.83
N ILE A 69 18.60 -9.94 9.92
CA ILE A 69 18.82 -9.84 8.46
C ILE A 69 18.87 -8.37 8.03
N ALA A 70 17.94 -7.53 8.48
CA ALA A 70 17.92 -6.12 8.14
C ALA A 70 19.19 -5.39 8.61
N LEU A 71 19.67 -5.69 9.82
CA LEU A 71 20.94 -5.16 10.33
C LEU A 71 22.14 -5.68 9.53
N ALA A 72 22.13 -6.94 9.11
CA ALA A 72 23.19 -7.51 8.27
C ALA A 72 23.24 -6.80 6.91
N VAL A 73 22.09 -6.54 6.27
CA VAL A 73 22.02 -5.79 5.01
C VAL A 73 22.63 -4.38 5.18
N HIS A 74 22.29 -3.68 6.26
CA HIS A 74 22.90 -2.37 6.54
C HIS A 74 24.37 -2.49 6.89
N GLY A 75 24.74 -3.56 7.61
CA GLY A 75 26.12 -3.87 7.96
C GLY A 75 27.03 -4.07 6.74
N VAL A 76 26.53 -4.71 5.67
CA VAL A 76 27.25 -4.84 4.40
C VAL A 76 27.61 -3.47 3.83
N THR A 77 26.65 -2.55 3.78
CA THR A 77 26.89 -1.19 3.26
C THR A 77 27.94 -0.44 4.11
N VAL A 78 27.83 -0.53 5.44
CA VAL A 78 28.80 0.09 6.35
C VAL A 78 30.19 -0.55 6.18
N ALA A 79 30.26 -1.88 6.08
CA ALA A 79 31.53 -2.59 5.89
C ALA A 79 32.23 -2.21 4.58
N LEU A 80 31.48 -2.04 3.48
CA LEU A 80 32.02 -1.55 2.21
C LEU A 80 32.63 -0.15 2.34
N VAL A 81 31.92 0.78 3.00
CA VAL A 81 32.40 2.14 3.17
C VAL A 81 33.63 2.18 4.09
N VAL A 82 33.55 1.50 5.25
CA VAL A 82 34.66 1.48 6.23
C VAL A 82 35.87 0.77 5.66
N GLY A 83 35.69 -0.39 5.02
CA GLY A 83 36.77 -1.13 4.36
C GLY A 83 37.38 -0.35 3.21
N GLY A 84 36.55 0.34 2.42
CA GLY A 84 37.04 1.20 1.35
C GLY A 84 37.87 2.39 1.86
N VAL A 85 37.40 3.09 2.90
CA VAL A 85 38.18 4.17 3.55
C VAL A 85 39.48 3.62 4.12
N TRP A 86 39.44 2.46 4.78
CA TRP A 86 40.63 1.80 5.29
C TRP A 86 41.67 1.51 4.18
N CYS A 87 41.23 0.99 3.03
CA CYS A 87 42.10 0.75 1.87
C CYS A 87 42.70 2.04 1.32
N VAL A 88 41.92 3.13 1.25
CA VAL A 88 42.43 4.42 0.77
C VAL A 88 43.49 5.00 1.71
N VAL A 89 43.22 4.98 3.02
CA VAL A 89 44.14 5.57 4.02
C VAL A 89 45.36 4.67 4.27
N GLY A 90 45.15 3.36 4.48
CA GLY A 90 46.22 2.42 4.77
C GLY A 90 47.02 2.01 3.54
N GLY A 91 46.43 2.10 2.34
CA GLY A 91 47.10 1.79 1.07
C GLY A 91 47.80 2.99 0.42
N TRP A 92 47.96 4.13 1.15
CA TRP A 92 48.62 5.29 0.62
C TRP A 92 50.03 5.00 0.15
N GLY A 93 50.29 5.14 -1.13
CA GLY A 93 51.52 4.70 -1.80
C GLY A 93 51.37 3.52 -2.71
N ASN A 94 50.27 2.74 -2.65
CA ASN A 94 49.92 1.71 -3.60
C ASN A 94 48.66 2.09 -4.39
N PRO A 95 48.79 2.57 -5.64
CA PRO A 95 47.67 3.06 -6.42
C PRO A 95 46.55 2.03 -6.64
N VAL A 96 46.90 0.74 -6.71
CA VAL A 96 45.92 -0.35 -6.89
C VAL A 96 44.99 -0.45 -5.66
N VAL A 97 45.58 -0.39 -4.45
CA VAL A 97 44.84 -0.49 -3.20
C VAL A 97 43.95 0.74 -3.01
N VAL A 98 44.46 1.95 -3.35
CA VAL A 98 43.67 3.19 -3.29
C VAL A 98 42.51 3.13 -4.26
N VAL A 99 42.71 2.71 -5.51
CA VAL A 99 41.63 2.58 -6.51
C VAL A 99 40.59 1.55 -6.05
N ALA A 100 41.02 0.39 -5.53
CA ALA A 100 40.13 -0.61 -4.97
C ALA A 100 39.31 -0.04 -3.79
N GLY A 101 39.93 0.73 -2.92
CA GLY A 101 39.27 1.42 -1.80
C GLY A 101 38.23 2.43 -2.26
N LEU A 102 38.55 3.26 -3.25
CA LEU A 102 37.60 4.21 -3.84
C LEU A 102 36.41 3.50 -4.49
N PHE A 103 36.66 2.36 -5.16
CA PHE A 103 35.61 1.52 -5.73
C PHE A 103 34.66 0.99 -4.64
N LEU A 104 35.20 0.46 -3.52
CA LEU A 104 34.39 0.00 -2.40
C LEU A 104 33.55 1.11 -1.78
N VAL A 105 34.11 2.31 -1.61
CA VAL A 105 33.35 3.48 -1.11
C VAL A 105 32.23 3.84 -2.09
N ALA A 106 32.51 3.91 -3.38
CA ALA A 106 31.52 4.22 -4.40
C ALA A 106 30.41 3.15 -4.45
N LEU A 107 30.76 1.88 -4.33
CA LEU A 107 29.82 0.77 -4.24
C LEU A 107 28.95 0.90 -2.97
N GLY A 108 29.55 1.08 -1.81
CA GLY A 108 28.82 1.28 -0.55
C GLY A 108 27.89 2.51 -0.60
N TRP A 109 28.32 3.58 -1.25
CA TRP A 109 27.49 4.76 -1.47
C TRP A 109 26.29 4.47 -2.39
N SER A 110 26.48 3.70 -3.44
CA SER A 110 25.40 3.29 -4.37
C SER A 110 24.39 2.37 -3.68
N LEU A 111 24.85 1.49 -2.82
CA LEU A 111 24.04 0.49 -2.10
C LEU A 111 23.46 1.03 -0.77
N ARG A 112 23.71 2.30 -0.41
CA ARG A 112 23.28 2.87 0.87
C ARG A 112 21.76 2.83 1.04
N PRO A 113 21.25 2.66 2.27
CA PRO A 113 19.83 2.76 2.57
C PRO A 113 19.27 4.11 2.15
N ARG A 114 18.16 4.09 1.44
CA ARG A 114 17.46 5.29 1.01
C ARG A 114 16.17 5.43 1.81
N LEU A 115 16.12 6.43 2.67
CA LEU A 115 14.90 6.76 3.40
C LEU A 115 13.83 7.27 2.42
N PRO A 116 12.55 6.96 2.66
CA PRO A 116 11.47 7.59 1.93
C PRO A 116 11.59 9.11 2.01
N ARG A 117 11.33 9.78 0.92
CA ARG A 117 11.29 11.24 0.82
C ARG A 117 9.88 11.67 0.51
N LEU A 118 9.55 12.89 0.86
CA LEU A 118 8.31 13.49 0.38
C LEU A 118 8.33 13.48 -1.15
N PRO A 119 7.24 13.05 -1.81
CA PRO A 119 7.15 13.09 -3.26
C PRO A 119 7.32 14.54 -3.73
N LYS A 120 8.17 14.76 -4.73
CA LYS A 120 8.48 16.12 -5.20
C LYS A 120 7.36 16.72 -6.02
N ASP A 121 6.63 15.86 -6.72
CA ASP A 121 5.59 16.23 -7.68
C ASP A 121 4.17 15.99 -7.12
N ALA A 122 4.06 15.54 -5.85
CA ALA A 122 2.77 15.36 -5.20
C ALA A 122 2.21 16.69 -4.68
N LEU A 123 0.91 16.81 -4.73
CA LEU A 123 0.19 17.91 -4.11
C LEU A 123 0.22 17.72 -2.58
N LEU A 124 0.95 18.58 -1.89
CA LEU A 124 1.10 18.52 -0.44
C LEU A 124 0.15 19.52 0.23
N LEU A 125 -0.61 19.04 1.20
CA LEU A 125 -1.45 19.85 2.08
C LEU A 125 -0.83 19.88 3.47
N TYR A 126 -0.65 21.07 4.00
CA TYR A 126 -0.21 21.30 5.37
C TYR A 126 -1.40 21.70 6.24
N ARG A 127 -1.21 21.71 7.54
CA ARG A 127 -2.26 22.06 8.51
C ARG A 127 -2.93 23.40 8.28
N ALA A 128 -2.19 24.37 7.73
CA ALA A 128 -2.74 25.68 7.39
C ALA A 128 -3.67 25.63 6.18
N ASP A 129 -3.45 24.68 5.26
CA ASP A 129 -4.20 24.54 4.01
C ASP A 129 -5.50 23.76 4.20
N ALA A 130 -5.54 22.84 5.19
CA ALA A 130 -6.67 21.94 5.41
C ALA A 130 -7.00 21.75 6.91
N PRO A 131 -7.32 22.83 7.66
CA PRO A 131 -7.50 22.76 9.11
C PRO A 131 -8.65 21.83 9.54
N ALA A 132 -9.77 21.72 8.80
CA ALA A 132 -10.88 20.85 9.15
C ALA A 132 -10.52 19.37 8.93
N LEU A 133 -9.82 19.03 7.84
CA LEU A 133 -9.33 17.67 7.58
C LEU A 133 -8.31 17.25 8.63
N TYR A 134 -7.35 18.11 8.97
CA TYR A 134 -6.39 17.85 10.04
C TYR A 134 -7.07 17.71 11.41
N GLY A 135 -8.12 18.49 11.68
CA GLY A 135 -8.91 18.37 12.90
C GLY A 135 -9.58 17.00 13.01
N LEU A 136 -10.15 16.49 11.92
CA LEU A 136 -10.70 15.14 11.86
C LEU A 136 -9.61 14.07 12.10
N ILE A 137 -8.48 14.18 11.44
CA ILE A 137 -7.33 13.26 11.60
C ILE A 137 -6.81 13.29 13.05
N ASP A 138 -6.76 14.46 13.70
CA ASP A 138 -6.34 14.59 15.10
C ASP A 138 -7.28 13.86 16.07
N GLU A 139 -8.60 13.91 15.81
CA GLU A 139 -9.59 13.18 16.60
C GLU A 139 -9.43 11.67 16.45
N ILE A 140 -9.25 11.20 15.22
CA ILE A 140 -9.01 9.79 14.91
C ILE A 140 -7.67 9.32 15.51
N ALA A 141 -6.62 10.14 15.44
CA ALA A 141 -5.31 9.83 16.03
C ALA A 141 -5.40 9.65 17.56
N ARG A 142 -6.26 10.42 18.25
CA ARG A 142 -6.53 10.23 19.69
C ARG A 142 -7.20 8.89 19.97
N VAL A 143 -8.19 8.49 19.16
CA VAL A 143 -8.83 7.18 19.25
C VAL A 143 -7.83 6.06 19.01
N ALA A 144 -6.98 6.21 17.97
CA ALA A 144 -5.92 5.27 17.65
C ALA A 144 -4.77 5.23 18.68
N GLY A 145 -4.73 6.15 19.64
CA GLY A 145 -3.65 6.25 20.63
C GLY A 145 -2.30 6.62 20.00
N THR A 146 -2.29 7.41 18.93
CA THR A 146 -1.08 7.77 18.21
C THR A 146 -0.98 9.28 17.96
N ARG A 147 0.20 9.72 17.55
CA ARG A 147 0.41 11.10 17.07
C ARG A 147 -0.19 11.26 15.67
N SER A 148 -0.74 12.42 15.38
CA SER A 148 -1.26 12.80 14.08
C SER A 148 -0.20 12.80 12.96
N VAL A 149 -0.63 13.06 11.73
CA VAL A 149 0.25 13.20 10.57
C VAL A 149 0.84 14.60 10.48
N ASP A 150 2.03 14.70 9.89
CA ASP A 150 2.73 15.97 9.70
C ASP A 150 2.39 16.60 8.34
N VAL A 151 2.16 15.77 7.30
CA VAL A 151 1.88 16.20 5.93
C VAL A 151 0.86 15.24 5.31
N ILE A 152 -0.02 15.77 4.48
CA ILE A 152 -0.93 15.00 3.62
C ILE A 152 -0.47 15.19 2.17
N ALA A 153 -0.20 14.11 1.45
CA ALA A 153 -0.04 14.13 0.01
C ALA A 153 -1.33 13.67 -0.65
N VAL A 154 -1.72 14.34 -1.71
CA VAL A 154 -2.92 14.01 -2.48
C VAL A 154 -2.48 13.53 -3.87
N ASP A 155 -3.01 12.40 -4.33
CA ASP A 155 -2.67 11.82 -5.62
C ASP A 155 -3.88 11.25 -6.38
N ALA A 156 -3.60 10.61 -7.52
CA ALA A 156 -4.59 10.03 -8.43
C ALA A 156 -4.83 8.53 -8.21
N ASP A 157 -4.25 7.91 -7.19
CA ASP A 157 -4.38 6.49 -6.94
C ASP A 157 -5.72 6.13 -6.29
N VAL A 158 -6.25 4.94 -6.59
CA VAL A 158 -7.42 4.38 -5.88
C VAL A 158 -6.93 3.70 -4.59
N ASN A 159 -6.23 4.46 -3.75
CA ASN A 159 -5.60 3.95 -2.53
C ASN A 159 -5.45 5.03 -1.46
N ALA A 160 -5.12 4.62 -0.23
CA ALA A 160 -4.58 5.47 0.81
C ALA A 160 -3.43 4.76 1.52
N SER A 161 -2.48 5.49 2.05
CA SER A 161 -1.35 4.88 2.75
C SER A 161 -0.69 5.84 3.73
N VAL A 162 -0.03 5.30 4.75
CA VAL A 162 0.79 6.07 5.66
C VAL A 162 2.25 5.63 5.61
N THR A 163 3.15 6.58 5.63
CA THR A 163 4.58 6.30 5.66
C THR A 163 5.33 7.31 6.53
N THR A 164 6.57 6.99 6.87
CA THR A 164 7.46 7.89 7.61
C THR A 164 8.60 8.32 6.69
N CYS A 165 8.75 9.62 6.49
CA CYS A 165 9.70 10.22 5.57
C CYS A 165 10.86 10.93 6.28
N GLY A 166 12.05 10.84 5.69
CA GLY A 166 13.24 11.56 6.12
C GLY A 166 13.81 11.11 7.46
N VAL A 167 14.94 11.71 7.85
CA VAL A 167 15.65 11.37 9.09
C VAL A 167 14.88 11.81 10.35
N ARG A 168 14.08 12.89 10.24
CA ARG A 168 13.25 13.40 11.34
C ARG A 168 11.99 12.59 11.58
N GLY A 169 11.68 11.62 10.70
CA GLY A 169 10.52 10.76 10.85
C GLY A 169 9.19 11.49 10.69
N HIS A 170 9.09 12.38 9.67
CA HIS A 170 7.84 13.04 9.34
C HIS A 170 6.80 12.00 8.89
N ARG A 171 5.60 12.07 9.48
CA ARG A 171 4.47 11.22 9.15
C ARG A 171 3.72 11.78 7.95
N LEU A 172 3.71 11.02 6.88
CA LEU A 172 3.01 11.33 5.63
C LEU A 172 1.78 10.43 5.52
N LEU A 173 0.62 11.03 5.33
CA LEU A 173 -0.58 10.36 4.82
C LEU A 173 -0.67 10.65 3.33
N THR A 174 -0.69 9.61 2.50
CA THR A 174 -1.04 9.73 1.08
C THR A 174 -2.52 9.41 0.93
N LEU A 175 -3.25 10.31 0.30
CA LEU A 175 -4.69 10.21 0.11
C LEU A 175 -5.02 10.24 -1.38
N GLY A 176 -5.40 9.10 -1.93
CA GLY A 176 -5.86 9.00 -3.31
C GLY A 176 -7.28 9.53 -3.44
N LEU A 177 -7.44 10.61 -4.19
CA LEU A 177 -8.75 11.24 -4.38
C LEU A 177 -9.79 10.31 -5.01
N PRO A 178 -9.46 9.45 -5.98
CA PRO A 178 -10.45 8.51 -6.52
C PRO A 178 -11.06 7.59 -5.45
N LEU A 179 -10.26 7.12 -4.49
CA LEU A 179 -10.80 6.36 -3.36
C LEU A 179 -11.62 7.26 -2.44
N TRP A 180 -11.08 8.42 -2.04
CA TRP A 180 -11.74 9.35 -1.13
C TRP A 180 -13.11 9.81 -1.61
N GLU A 181 -13.25 10.13 -2.88
CA GLU A 181 -14.49 10.61 -3.49
C GLU A 181 -15.56 9.52 -3.67
N THR A 182 -15.16 8.25 -3.62
CA THR A 182 -16.09 7.11 -3.69
C THR A 182 -16.58 6.63 -2.33
N LEU A 183 -16.04 7.19 -1.24
CA LEU A 183 -16.39 6.81 0.13
C LEU A 183 -17.37 7.78 0.76
N GLU A 184 -18.34 7.25 1.51
CA GLU A 184 -19.16 8.02 2.42
C GLU A 184 -18.32 8.55 3.59
N HIS A 185 -18.76 9.64 4.25
CA HIS A 185 -18.04 10.28 5.36
C HIS A 185 -17.66 9.31 6.49
N ARG A 186 -18.57 8.37 6.87
CA ARG A 186 -18.28 7.35 7.88
C ARG A 186 -17.21 6.34 7.43
N GLN A 187 -17.18 6.01 6.14
CA GLN A 187 -16.17 5.14 5.55
C GLN A 187 -14.82 5.87 5.45
N ARG A 188 -14.81 7.19 5.19
CA ARG A 188 -13.60 8.02 5.25
C ARG A 188 -12.97 8.03 6.64
N ILE A 189 -13.80 8.11 7.70
CA ILE A 189 -13.35 8.00 9.10
C ILE A 189 -12.72 6.62 9.34
N ALA A 190 -13.37 5.55 8.90
CA ALA A 190 -12.84 4.20 9.02
C ALA A 190 -11.52 4.03 8.25
N LEU A 191 -11.41 4.57 7.03
CA LEU A 191 -10.17 4.58 6.24
C LEU A 191 -9.03 5.27 6.99
N LEU A 192 -9.26 6.50 7.47
CA LEU A 192 -8.28 7.23 8.26
C LEU A 192 -7.92 6.50 9.56
N GLY A 193 -8.89 5.85 10.19
CA GLY A 193 -8.69 5.00 11.38
C GLY A 193 -7.78 3.81 11.07
N HIS A 194 -7.97 3.14 9.94
CA HIS A 194 -7.12 2.05 9.47
C HIS A 194 -5.68 2.54 9.25
N GLU A 195 -5.50 3.62 8.49
CA GLU A 195 -4.17 4.18 8.21
C GLU A 195 -3.43 4.61 9.49
N LEU A 196 -4.11 5.30 10.38
CA LEU A 196 -3.52 5.70 11.67
C LEU A 196 -3.28 4.52 12.60
N GLY A 197 -4.04 3.43 12.44
CA GLY A 197 -3.83 2.16 13.13
C GLY A 197 -2.43 1.58 12.88
N HIS A 198 -1.89 1.70 11.67
CA HIS A 198 -0.52 1.30 11.38
C HIS A 198 0.53 2.08 12.17
N TYR A 199 0.28 3.35 12.47
CA TYR A 199 1.17 4.12 13.35
C TYR A 199 1.07 3.70 14.82
N SER A 200 -0.12 3.39 15.32
CA SER A 200 -0.35 3.03 16.74
C SER A 200 0.27 1.69 17.10
N ASN A 201 0.26 0.74 16.18
CA ASN A 201 0.82 -0.59 16.36
C ASN A 201 2.36 -0.62 16.36
N GLY A 202 3.00 0.53 16.14
CA GLY A 202 4.46 0.65 16.08
C GLY A 202 5.08 0.05 14.81
N ASP A 203 4.26 -0.25 13.81
CA ASP A 203 4.66 -0.86 12.55
C ASP A 203 5.59 0.06 11.77
N THR A 204 5.38 1.36 11.85
CA THR A 204 6.20 2.36 11.14
C THR A 204 7.61 2.49 11.69
N ARG A 205 7.86 2.31 13.01
CA ARG A 205 9.23 2.33 13.57
C ARG A 205 9.99 1.04 13.30
N ARG A 206 9.32 -0.11 13.49
CA ARG A 206 9.89 -1.41 13.12
C ARG A 206 9.99 -1.54 11.61
N GLY A 207 8.97 -1.07 10.89
CA GLY A 207 8.90 -1.01 9.44
C GLY A 207 9.98 -0.12 8.82
N ALA A 208 10.50 0.90 9.51
CA ALA A 208 11.59 1.74 8.98
C ALA A 208 12.88 0.93 8.76
N VAL A 209 13.27 0.09 9.72
CA VAL A 209 14.47 -0.76 9.59
C VAL A 209 14.25 -1.84 8.55
N PHE A 210 13.12 -2.54 8.59
CA PHE A 210 12.77 -3.56 7.59
C PHE A 210 12.55 -2.96 6.21
N GLY A 211 11.78 -1.87 6.13
CA GLY A 211 11.46 -1.21 4.88
C GLY A 211 12.68 -0.64 4.17
N THR A 212 13.66 -0.09 4.93
CA THR A 212 14.91 0.38 4.35
C THR A 212 15.80 -0.78 3.89
N ALA A 213 15.86 -1.89 4.64
CA ALA A 213 16.60 -3.09 4.23
C ALA A 213 15.94 -3.76 3.00
N TYR A 214 14.61 -3.91 3.02
CA TYR A 214 13.85 -4.44 1.89
C TYR A 214 14.07 -3.60 0.63
N ARG A 215 13.94 -2.28 0.74
CA ARG A 215 14.21 -1.33 -0.37
C ARG A 215 15.64 -1.43 -0.86
N SER A 216 16.64 -1.55 0.04
CA SER A 216 18.03 -1.74 -0.35
C SER A 216 18.21 -3.03 -1.15
N LEU A 217 17.65 -4.15 -0.68
CA LEU A 217 17.71 -5.44 -1.39
C LEU A 217 16.99 -5.38 -2.74
N THR A 218 15.85 -4.68 -2.84
CA THR A 218 15.14 -4.48 -4.12
C THR A 218 16.00 -3.69 -5.11
N ILE A 219 16.67 -2.64 -4.65
CA ILE A 219 17.60 -1.86 -5.48
C ILE A 219 18.81 -2.72 -5.89
N TRP A 220 19.37 -3.51 -4.98
CA TRP A 220 20.46 -4.41 -5.30
C TRP A 220 20.03 -5.48 -6.31
N HIS A 221 18.81 -6.03 -6.16
CA HIS A 221 18.24 -6.98 -7.10
C HIS A 221 18.14 -6.36 -8.51
N TYR A 222 17.64 -5.13 -8.60
CA TYR A 222 17.54 -4.39 -9.85
C TYR A 222 18.92 -4.16 -10.51
N TYR A 223 19.96 -3.79 -9.75
CA TYR A 223 21.31 -3.63 -10.28
C TYR A 223 21.96 -4.94 -10.74
N LEU A 224 21.46 -6.07 -10.24
CA LEU A 224 21.94 -7.39 -10.60
C LEU A 224 21.06 -8.07 -11.66
N GLU A 225 20.11 -7.34 -12.25
CA GLU A 225 19.22 -7.85 -13.27
C GLU A 225 19.99 -8.16 -14.56
N PRO A 226 19.78 -9.34 -15.19
CA PRO A 226 20.48 -9.67 -16.40
C PRO A 226 20.03 -8.77 -17.53
N THR A 227 20.98 -8.38 -18.37
CA THR A 227 20.71 -7.66 -19.61
C THR A 227 19.98 -8.58 -20.59
N GLU A 228 18.90 -8.12 -21.20
CA GLU A 228 18.23 -8.79 -22.32
C GLU A 228 19.13 -8.65 -23.56
N ASP A 229 19.26 -9.73 -24.36
CA ASP A 229 20.15 -9.81 -25.54
C ASP A 229 21.62 -9.38 -25.26
N PRO A 230 22.31 -10.06 -24.32
CA PRO A 230 23.61 -9.63 -23.83
C PRO A 230 24.73 -9.79 -24.86
N ALA A 231 25.60 -8.78 -24.98
CA ALA A 231 26.88 -8.90 -25.68
C ALA A 231 27.82 -9.89 -24.92
N PRO A 232 28.89 -10.43 -25.56
CA PRO A 232 29.76 -11.44 -24.92
C PRO A 232 30.33 -11.04 -23.54
N LEU A 233 30.66 -9.77 -23.33
CA LEU A 233 31.11 -9.24 -22.05
C LEU A 233 29.97 -9.20 -21.00
N GLU A 234 28.76 -8.88 -21.44
CA GLU A 234 27.57 -8.86 -20.59
C GLU A 234 27.12 -10.26 -20.21
N MET A 235 27.32 -11.27 -21.08
CA MET A 235 27.12 -12.68 -20.72
C MET A 235 28.01 -13.09 -19.54
N LEU A 236 29.27 -12.66 -19.54
CA LEU A 236 30.17 -12.90 -18.42
C LEU A 236 29.70 -12.17 -17.15
N ALA A 237 29.29 -10.93 -17.28
CA ALA A 237 28.72 -10.16 -16.16
C ALA A 237 27.44 -10.83 -15.61
N ASN A 238 26.54 -11.29 -16.45
CA ASN A 238 25.33 -12.01 -16.06
C ASN A 238 25.67 -13.30 -15.29
N LEU A 239 26.72 -14.02 -15.71
CA LEU A 239 27.20 -15.22 -15.01
C LEU A 239 27.75 -14.87 -13.61
N VAL A 240 28.55 -13.80 -13.49
CA VAL A 240 29.10 -13.32 -12.21
C VAL A 240 27.97 -12.85 -11.28
N TYR A 241 26.94 -12.20 -11.82
CA TYR A 241 25.80 -11.68 -11.04
C TYR A 241 24.82 -12.79 -10.59
N LEU A 242 24.88 -13.99 -11.16
CA LEU A 242 23.97 -15.08 -10.83
C LEU A 242 23.95 -15.40 -9.32
N VAL A 243 25.10 -15.51 -8.69
CA VAL A 243 25.23 -15.85 -7.27
C VAL A 243 24.72 -14.70 -6.37
N PRO A 244 25.24 -13.45 -6.48
CA PRO A 244 24.73 -12.36 -5.65
C PRO A 244 23.24 -12.06 -5.89
N ARG A 245 22.73 -12.17 -7.11
CA ARG A 245 21.32 -12.04 -7.42
C ARG A 245 20.46 -13.09 -6.70
N SER A 246 20.89 -14.36 -6.77
CA SER A 246 20.18 -15.47 -6.10
C SER A 246 20.16 -15.29 -4.58
N LEU A 247 21.26 -14.80 -4.01
CA LEU A 247 21.36 -14.49 -2.58
C LEU A 247 20.39 -13.35 -2.20
N VAL A 248 20.39 -12.25 -2.96
CA VAL A 248 19.49 -11.11 -2.72
C VAL A 248 18.02 -11.53 -2.86
N SER A 249 17.67 -12.32 -3.88
CA SER A 249 16.32 -12.87 -4.06
C SER A 249 15.91 -13.77 -2.88
N GLY A 250 16.84 -14.61 -2.41
CA GLY A 250 16.62 -15.47 -1.23
C GLY A 250 16.39 -14.66 0.05
N LEU A 251 17.16 -13.57 0.25
CA LEU A 251 17.00 -12.67 1.40
C LEU A 251 15.68 -11.89 1.34
N LEU A 252 15.29 -11.38 0.17
CA LEU A 252 13.98 -10.71 -0.03
C LEU A 252 12.84 -11.66 0.33
N MET A 253 12.90 -12.90 -0.20
CA MET A 253 11.90 -13.92 0.09
C MET A 253 11.86 -14.29 1.57
N LEU A 254 13.01 -14.45 2.21
CA LEU A 254 13.10 -14.80 3.63
C LEU A 254 12.54 -13.68 4.50
N LEU A 255 12.89 -12.41 4.23
CA LEU A 255 12.34 -11.25 4.93
C LEU A 255 10.82 -11.19 4.79
N ASP A 256 10.29 -11.41 3.59
CA ASP A 256 8.86 -11.41 3.33
C ASP A 256 8.15 -12.50 4.14
N GLN A 257 8.70 -13.72 4.16
CA GLN A 257 8.14 -14.82 4.97
C GLN A 257 8.21 -14.54 6.49
N LEU A 258 9.30 -14.00 6.98
CA LEU A 258 9.48 -13.69 8.39
C LEU A 258 8.58 -12.54 8.86
N THR A 259 8.27 -11.58 7.98
CA THR A 259 7.42 -10.43 8.30
C THR A 259 5.93 -10.68 8.03
N LEU A 260 5.57 -11.74 7.28
CA LEU A 260 4.19 -12.02 6.87
C LEU A 260 3.21 -12.05 8.05
N ARG A 261 3.55 -12.76 9.14
CA ARG A 261 2.69 -12.86 10.33
C ARG A 261 2.46 -11.52 11.01
N SER A 262 3.52 -10.74 11.15
CA SER A 262 3.43 -9.42 11.77
C SER A 262 2.64 -8.45 10.91
N LYS A 263 2.84 -8.49 9.59
CA LYS A 263 2.05 -7.70 8.63
C LYS A 263 0.56 -8.05 8.70
N GLN A 264 0.20 -9.33 8.62
CA GLN A 264 -1.20 -9.75 8.73
C GLN A 264 -1.84 -9.33 10.06
N ARG A 265 -1.13 -9.53 11.16
CA ARG A 265 -1.63 -9.10 12.48
C ARG A 265 -1.81 -7.58 12.56
N ALA A 266 -0.89 -6.81 11.98
CA ALA A 266 -0.96 -5.36 11.90
C ALA A 266 -2.22 -4.88 11.17
N GLU A 267 -2.61 -5.55 10.08
CA GLU A 267 -3.82 -5.26 9.32
C GLU A 267 -5.08 -5.45 10.16
N TYR A 268 -5.21 -6.59 10.86
CA TYR A 268 -6.37 -6.81 11.73
C TYR A 268 -6.42 -5.82 12.91
N LEU A 269 -5.27 -5.40 13.43
CA LEU A 269 -5.20 -4.35 14.45
C LEU A 269 -5.60 -2.99 13.86
N ALA A 270 -5.17 -2.67 12.65
CA ALA A 270 -5.57 -1.45 11.95
C ALA A 270 -7.09 -1.44 11.66
N ASP A 271 -7.66 -2.57 11.25
CA ASP A 271 -9.11 -2.74 11.08
C ASP A 271 -9.87 -2.55 12.40
N SER A 272 -9.32 -3.02 13.51
CA SER A 272 -9.90 -2.77 14.83
C SER A 272 -9.92 -1.28 15.19
N VAL A 273 -8.89 -0.52 14.82
CA VAL A 273 -8.85 0.94 14.99
C VAL A 273 -9.84 1.63 14.04
N ALA A 274 -9.96 1.14 12.80
CA ALA A 274 -10.97 1.62 11.85
C ALA A 274 -12.39 1.49 12.43
N ALA A 275 -12.70 0.33 13.01
CA ALA A 275 -13.98 0.07 13.65
C ALA A 275 -14.21 0.94 14.90
N GLN A 276 -13.18 1.17 15.71
CA GLN A 276 -13.27 2.05 16.87
C GLN A 276 -13.48 3.51 16.46
N ALA A 277 -12.83 3.98 15.41
CA ALA A 277 -12.98 5.34 14.92
C ALA A 277 -14.32 5.56 14.22
N GLY A 278 -14.67 4.75 13.21
CA GLY A 278 -15.79 4.97 12.31
C GLY A 278 -17.02 4.08 12.53
N SER A 279 -16.99 3.09 13.38
CA SER A 279 -17.88 1.97 13.68
C SER A 279 -17.51 0.67 12.96
N THR A 280 -17.95 -0.45 13.53
CA THR A 280 -17.80 -1.77 12.88
C THR A 280 -18.46 -1.80 11.50
N GLU A 281 -19.65 -1.23 11.39
CA GLU A 281 -20.40 -1.17 10.14
C GLU A 281 -19.64 -0.37 9.06
N ALA A 282 -19.15 0.82 9.38
CA ALA A 282 -18.38 1.65 8.46
C ALA A 282 -17.07 0.98 8.02
N ALA A 283 -16.38 0.26 8.93
CA ALA A 283 -15.18 -0.48 8.59
C ALA A 283 -15.47 -1.68 7.67
N VAL A 284 -16.57 -2.39 7.88
CA VAL A 284 -17.03 -3.48 7.00
C VAL A 284 -17.40 -2.95 5.61
N GLU A 285 -18.14 -1.86 5.54
CA GLU A 285 -18.51 -1.22 4.29
C GLU A 285 -17.30 -0.69 3.52
N LEU A 286 -16.31 -0.13 4.23
CA LEU A 286 -15.03 0.26 3.63
C LEU A 286 -14.36 -0.94 2.94
N LEU A 287 -14.28 -2.10 3.63
CA LEU A 287 -13.72 -3.31 3.04
C LEU A 287 -14.51 -3.78 1.83
N ASP A 288 -15.83 -3.69 1.85
CA ASP A 288 -16.67 -4.00 0.70
C ASP A 288 -16.41 -3.02 -0.46
N ARG A 289 -16.23 -1.72 -0.22
CA ARG A 289 -15.83 -0.73 -1.24
C ARG A 289 -14.48 -1.07 -1.89
N LEU A 290 -13.51 -1.52 -1.10
CA LEU A 290 -12.20 -1.93 -1.63
C LEU A 290 -12.29 -3.15 -2.55
N LEU A 291 -13.29 -4.04 -2.39
CA LEU A 291 -13.51 -5.16 -3.31
C LEU A 291 -13.84 -4.73 -4.75
N VAL A 292 -14.41 -3.55 -4.92
CA VAL A 292 -14.80 -3.00 -6.23
C VAL A 292 -13.82 -1.94 -6.75
N ALA A 293 -12.65 -1.80 -6.12
CA ALA A 293 -11.63 -0.81 -6.51
C ALA A 293 -11.21 -0.94 -7.99
N GLU A 294 -11.13 -2.16 -8.52
CA GLU A 294 -10.84 -2.39 -9.95
C GLU A 294 -11.94 -1.82 -10.84
N SER A 295 -13.22 -1.95 -10.46
CA SER A 295 -14.34 -1.33 -11.19
C SER A 295 -14.27 0.18 -11.17
N VAL A 296 -13.82 0.76 -10.05
CA VAL A 296 -13.56 2.21 -9.90
C VAL A 296 -12.44 2.65 -10.83
N HIS A 297 -11.34 1.90 -10.86
CA HIS A 297 -10.19 2.17 -11.73
C HIS A 297 -10.58 2.13 -13.22
N ILE A 298 -11.35 1.12 -13.64
CA ILE A 298 -11.87 1.01 -15.01
C ILE A 298 -12.79 2.18 -15.36
N ALA A 299 -13.68 2.57 -14.45
CA ALA A 299 -14.58 3.71 -14.65
C ALA A 299 -13.80 5.01 -14.78
N LEU A 300 -12.81 5.24 -13.94
CA LEU A 300 -11.92 6.40 -13.97
C LEU A 300 -11.15 6.47 -15.29
N ARG A 301 -10.57 5.36 -15.74
CA ARG A 301 -9.87 5.26 -17.02
C ARG A 301 -10.78 5.56 -18.20
N ARG A 302 -11.99 4.99 -18.21
CA ARG A 302 -13.00 5.24 -19.27
C ARG A 302 -13.36 6.71 -19.33
N GLU A 303 -13.62 7.35 -18.20
CA GLU A 303 -14.00 8.74 -18.11
C GLU A 303 -12.84 9.66 -18.52
N SER A 304 -11.60 9.36 -18.14
CA SER A 304 -10.42 10.12 -18.55
C SER A 304 -10.25 10.11 -20.06
N ILE A 305 -10.43 8.95 -20.70
CA ILE A 305 -10.39 8.83 -22.19
C ILE A 305 -11.52 9.64 -22.83
N ARG A 306 -12.74 9.56 -22.28
CA ARG A 306 -13.89 10.32 -22.76
C ARG A 306 -13.61 11.83 -22.72
N LEU A 307 -13.10 12.32 -21.61
CA LEU A 307 -12.80 13.73 -21.40
C LEU A 307 -11.68 14.23 -22.34
N ARG A 308 -10.67 13.41 -22.63
CA ARG A 308 -9.61 13.72 -23.60
C ARG A 308 -10.14 13.84 -25.03
N ALA A 309 -11.09 13.00 -25.40
CA ALA A 309 -11.65 12.97 -26.76
C ALA A 309 -12.55 14.16 -27.08
N LEU A 310 -12.99 14.93 -26.07
CA LEU A 310 -13.87 16.08 -26.30
C LEU A 310 -13.11 17.27 -26.91
N PRO A 311 -13.70 17.97 -27.90
CA PRO A 311 -13.08 19.14 -28.54
C PRO A 311 -12.76 20.24 -27.51
N ARG A 312 -11.57 20.85 -27.64
CA ARG A 312 -11.12 21.97 -26.78
C ARG A 312 -11.97 23.25 -26.91
N SER A 313 -12.74 23.37 -28.01
CA SER A 313 -13.56 24.55 -28.34
C SER A 313 -14.86 24.68 -27.55
N ALA A 314 -15.30 23.66 -26.84
CA ALA A 314 -16.52 23.70 -26.03
C ALA A 314 -16.22 24.31 -24.66
N GLY A 315 -16.30 25.63 -24.57
CA GLY A 315 -15.96 26.50 -23.44
C GLY A 315 -16.07 25.93 -22.01
N ARG A 316 -15.15 26.40 -21.14
CA ARG A 316 -14.94 26.07 -19.74
C ARG A 316 -14.39 24.66 -19.47
N SER A 317 -13.08 24.55 -19.56
CA SER A 317 -12.35 23.33 -19.14
C SER A 317 -12.50 23.01 -17.64
N GLU A 318 -12.73 24.00 -16.79
CA GLU A 318 -12.79 23.83 -15.33
C GLU A 318 -14.04 23.07 -14.86
N GLY A 319 -15.24 23.47 -15.24
CA GLY A 319 -16.48 22.78 -14.81
C GLY A 319 -16.68 21.38 -15.39
N ARG A 320 -15.83 20.98 -16.38
CA ARG A 320 -15.90 19.67 -17.02
C ARG A 320 -15.03 18.63 -16.32
N GLN A 321 -13.97 19.09 -15.66
CA GLN A 321 -13.06 18.26 -14.89
C GLN A 321 -13.62 17.97 -13.49
N ASP A 322 -14.41 18.89 -12.95
CA ASP A 322 -15.13 18.69 -11.67
C ASP A 322 -16.17 17.57 -11.81
N GLY A 323 -16.78 17.37 -12.97
CA GLY A 323 -17.73 16.28 -13.23
C GLY A 323 -17.12 14.86 -13.19
N LEU A 324 -15.79 14.72 -13.16
CA LEU A 324 -15.13 13.42 -13.03
C LEU A 324 -15.51 12.71 -11.73
N TRP A 325 -15.51 13.45 -10.63
CA TRP A 325 -15.76 12.90 -9.30
C TRP A 325 -17.21 12.50 -9.11
N GLU A 326 -18.13 13.30 -9.63
CA GLU A 326 -19.57 13.02 -9.59
C GLU A 326 -19.90 11.77 -10.43
N VAL A 327 -19.27 11.61 -11.61
CA VAL A 327 -19.42 10.39 -12.43
C VAL A 327 -18.87 9.18 -11.70
N LEU A 328 -17.74 9.32 -11.02
CA LEU A 328 -17.14 8.23 -10.26
C LEU A 328 -17.98 7.82 -9.06
N ALA A 329 -18.47 8.77 -8.28
CA ALA A 329 -19.39 8.53 -7.16
C ALA A 329 -20.67 7.84 -7.63
N ALA A 330 -21.31 8.37 -8.67
CA ALA A 330 -22.52 7.77 -9.26
C ALA A 330 -22.26 6.35 -9.79
N HIS A 331 -21.07 6.08 -10.37
CA HIS A 331 -20.69 4.73 -10.78
C HIS A 331 -20.70 3.78 -9.58
N VAL A 332 -20.05 4.14 -8.47
CA VAL A 332 -19.96 3.31 -7.28
C VAL A 332 -21.32 3.08 -6.64
N GLU A 333 -22.16 4.09 -6.55
CA GLU A 333 -23.54 3.95 -6.05
C GLU A 333 -24.39 3.04 -6.93
N SER A 334 -24.10 3.00 -8.23
CA SER A 334 -24.81 2.15 -9.18
C SER A 334 -24.36 0.70 -9.21
N ILE A 335 -23.30 0.32 -8.46
CA ILE A 335 -22.84 -1.07 -8.36
C ILE A 335 -23.85 -1.87 -7.55
N PRO A 336 -24.47 -2.92 -8.12
CA PRO A 336 -25.50 -3.66 -7.43
C PRO A 336 -24.91 -4.60 -6.36
N GLU A 337 -25.68 -4.88 -5.30
CA GLU A 337 -25.25 -5.75 -4.18
C GLU A 337 -24.80 -7.15 -4.64
N HIS A 338 -25.39 -7.69 -5.70
CA HIS A 338 -24.95 -8.99 -6.22
C HIS A 338 -23.52 -8.97 -6.76
N GLU A 339 -22.98 -7.80 -7.18
CA GLU A 339 -21.58 -7.68 -7.60
C GLU A 339 -20.64 -7.66 -6.38
N TYR A 340 -21.02 -6.97 -5.30
CA TYR A 340 -20.27 -7.04 -4.04
C TYR A 340 -20.21 -8.47 -3.51
N GLU A 341 -21.33 -9.19 -3.54
CA GLU A 341 -21.35 -10.60 -3.13
C GLU A 341 -20.48 -11.48 -4.06
N ARG A 342 -20.52 -11.22 -5.36
CA ARG A 342 -19.63 -11.91 -6.31
C ARG A 342 -18.16 -11.68 -5.95
N GLN A 343 -17.76 -10.44 -5.72
CA GLN A 343 -16.38 -10.09 -5.39
C GLN A 343 -15.95 -10.69 -4.04
N ARG A 344 -16.82 -10.75 -3.03
CA ARG A 344 -16.55 -11.46 -1.76
C ARG A 344 -16.24 -12.94 -2.02
N ARG A 345 -17.00 -13.60 -2.88
CA ARG A 345 -16.78 -15.02 -3.25
C ARG A 345 -15.52 -15.21 -4.09
N VAL A 346 -15.25 -14.31 -5.04
CA VAL A 346 -14.00 -14.30 -5.80
C VAL A 346 -12.80 -14.18 -4.84
N GLY A 347 -12.83 -13.22 -3.92
CA GLY A 347 -11.78 -13.05 -2.92
C GLY A 347 -11.58 -14.28 -2.04
N ALA A 348 -12.68 -14.95 -1.63
CA ALA A 348 -12.58 -16.18 -0.85
C ALA A 348 -11.98 -17.35 -1.65
N ARG A 349 -12.25 -17.44 -2.96
CA ARG A 349 -11.70 -18.49 -3.84
C ARG A 349 -10.23 -18.25 -4.19
N ARG A 350 -9.91 -17.05 -4.61
CA ARG A 350 -8.52 -16.68 -4.98
C ARG A 350 -7.59 -16.71 -3.77
N GLY A 351 -8.15 -16.43 -2.59
CA GLY A 351 -7.38 -16.34 -1.36
C GLY A 351 -6.38 -15.18 -1.40
N HIS A 352 -5.22 -15.37 -0.82
CA HIS A 352 -4.12 -14.41 -0.90
C HIS A 352 -3.59 -14.27 -2.33
N SER A 353 -3.50 -13.06 -2.86
CA SER A 353 -2.74 -12.76 -4.07
C SER A 353 -1.23 -12.74 -3.77
N VAL A 354 -0.40 -12.74 -4.81
CA VAL A 354 1.07 -12.82 -4.62
C VAL A 354 1.66 -11.49 -4.17
N ASP A 355 0.97 -10.40 -4.45
CA ASP A 355 1.38 -9.02 -4.11
C ASP A 355 0.85 -8.56 -2.75
N ASP A 356 0.35 -9.49 -1.91
CA ASP A 356 -0.41 -9.18 -0.71
C ASP A 356 0.44 -8.62 0.41
N THR A 357 0.41 -7.33 0.49
CA THR A 357 0.71 -6.63 1.73
C THR A 357 -0.42 -6.82 2.75
N HIS A 358 -1.66 -7.08 2.31
CA HIS A 358 -2.87 -7.21 3.13
C HIS A 358 -3.42 -8.66 3.16
N PRO A 359 -4.01 -9.11 4.28
CA PRO A 359 -4.76 -10.37 4.34
C PRO A 359 -6.00 -10.31 3.42
N PRO A 360 -6.56 -11.48 3.03
CA PRO A 360 -7.77 -11.50 2.22
C PRO A 360 -8.91 -10.68 2.84
N THR A 361 -9.52 -9.82 2.05
CA THR A 361 -10.58 -8.90 2.50
C THR A 361 -11.74 -9.64 3.17
N HIS A 362 -12.10 -10.85 2.69
CA HIS A 362 -13.14 -11.66 3.32
C HIS A 362 -12.80 -12.10 4.75
N GLN A 363 -11.53 -12.38 5.05
CA GLN A 363 -11.07 -12.72 6.41
C GLN A 363 -11.03 -11.49 7.32
N ARG A 364 -10.55 -10.33 6.82
CA ARG A 364 -10.60 -9.05 7.53
C ARG A 364 -12.04 -8.71 7.91
N ARG A 365 -12.95 -8.80 6.94
CA ARG A 365 -14.38 -8.59 7.14
C ARG A 365 -14.97 -9.55 8.19
N ALA A 366 -14.66 -10.84 8.09
CA ALA A 366 -15.12 -11.83 9.05
C ALA A 366 -14.60 -11.52 10.47
N CYS A 367 -13.35 -11.07 10.60
CA CYS A 367 -12.76 -10.68 11.88
C CYS A 367 -13.50 -9.49 12.52
N LEU A 368 -13.86 -8.47 11.73
CA LEU A 368 -14.62 -7.31 12.20
C LEU A 368 -16.05 -7.67 12.67
N LEU A 369 -16.64 -8.71 12.11
CA LEU A 369 -18.00 -9.17 12.44
C LEU A 369 -18.01 -10.12 13.66
N VAL A 370 -16.86 -10.47 14.22
CA VAL A 370 -16.78 -11.27 15.44
C VAL A 370 -17.05 -10.36 16.67
N GLY A 371 -17.99 -10.77 17.49
CA GLY A 371 -18.34 -10.06 18.72
C GLY A 371 -19.42 -9.00 18.56
N ALA A 372 -19.55 -8.14 19.57
CA ALA A 372 -20.54 -7.05 19.54
C ALA A 372 -20.06 -5.91 18.65
N PRO A 373 -20.95 -5.29 17.84
CA PRO A 373 -20.61 -4.11 17.06
C PRO A 373 -20.08 -2.97 17.93
N VAL A 374 -19.02 -2.32 17.47
CA VAL A 374 -18.42 -1.16 18.13
C VAL A 374 -19.03 0.10 17.52
N PRO A 375 -19.61 1.03 18.33
CA PRO A 375 -20.12 2.30 17.83
C PRO A 375 -18.97 3.23 17.43
N ALA A 376 -19.25 4.19 16.54
CA ALA A 376 -18.28 5.20 16.12
C ALA A 376 -17.85 6.08 17.29
N ALA A 377 -16.56 6.21 17.53
CA ALA A 377 -15.99 7.16 18.49
C ALA A 377 -15.82 8.56 17.88
N VAL A 378 -15.74 8.66 16.55
CA VAL A 378 -15.62 9.93 15.81
C VAL A 378 -16.81 10.07 14.87
N VAL A 379 -17.44 11.23 14.92
CA VAL A 379 -18.58 11.58 14.04
C VAL A 379 -18.24 12.89 13.34
N SER A 380 -18.54 12.94 12.05
CA SER A 380 -18.42 14.15 11.24
C SER A 380 -19.83 14.65 10.89
N ASP A 381 -20.08 15.92 11.13
CA ASP A 381 -21.33 16.58 10.72
C ASP A 381 -21.23 17.15 9.31
N ALA A 382 -22.37 17.54 8.75
CA ALA A 382 -22.45 18.09 7.39
C ALA A 382 -21.59 19.36 7.20
N ASP A 383 -21.49 20.19 8.23
CA ASP A 383 -20.70 21.43 8.17
C ASP A 383 -19.20 21.12 8.11
N ARG A 384 -18.73 20.13 8.87
CA ARG A 384 -17.33 19.66 8.79
C ARG A 384 -17.04 19.06 7.42
N GLU A 385 -17.91 18.21 6.90
CA GLU A 385 -17.74 17.60 5.57
C GLU A 385 -17.70 18.66 4.48
N GLN A 386 -18.53 19.68 4.55
CA GLN A 386 -18.51 20.79 3.61
C GLN A 386 -17.20 21.60 3.69
N ARG A 387 -16.67 21.85 4.90
CA ARG A 387 -15.35 22.48 5.06
C ARG A 387 -14.23 21.63 4.48
N ILE A 388 -14.21 20.34 4.76
CA ILE A 388 -13.21 19.41 4.19
C ILE A 388 -13.30 19.39 2.65
N ALA A 389 -14.52 19.34 2.10
CA ALA A 389 -14.71 19.39 0.65
C ALA A 389 -14.18 20.71 0.04
N ALA A 390 -14.40 21.85 0.72
CA ALA A 390 -13.86 23.14 0.31
C ALA A 390 -12.32 23.19 0.39
N GLU A 391 -11.73 22.64 1.44
CA GLU A 391 -10.26 22.54 1.59
C GLU A 391 -9.60 21.66 0.52
N LEU A 392 -10.31 20.65 0.02
CA LEU A 392 -9.83 19.74 -1.02
C LEU A 392 -10.17 20.22 -2.44
N ALA A 393 -10.92 21.31 -2.63
CA ALA A 393 -11.43 21.73 -3.93
C ALA A 393 -10.32 21.96 -4.97
N ASP A 394 -9.26 22.67 -4.59
CA ASP A 394 -8.11 22.92 -5.47
C ASP A 394 -7.35 21.63 -5.82
N ALA A 395 -7.19 20.73 -4.83
CA ALA A 395 -6.57 19.43 -5.02
C ALA A 395 -7.39 18.56 -5.98
N ARG A 396 -8.71 18.52 -5.81
CA ARG A 396 -9.65 17.83 -6.71
C ARG A 396 -9.48 18.30 -8.16
N GLY A 397 -9.45 19.62 -8.37
CA GLY A 397 -9.26 20.20 -9.70
C GLY A 397 -7.89 19.85 -10.31
N GLN A 398 -6.82 19.88 -9.51
CA GLN A 398 -5.47 19.56 -9.99
C GLN A 398 -5.32 18.07 -10.34
N VAL A 399 -5.77 17.18 -9.47
CA VAL A 399 -5.71 15.72 -9.70
C VAL A 399 -6.60 15.32 -10.88
N ALA A 400 -7.80 15.90 -11.02
CA ALA A 400 -8.64 15.67 -12.19
C ALA A 400 -7.93 16.07 -13.51
N ARG A 401 -7.24 17.22 -13.52
CA ARG A 401 -6.43 17.65 -14.67
C ARG A 401 -5.29 16.68 -14.98
N GLN A 402 -4.60 16.19 -13.94
CA GLN A 402 -3.53 15.22 -14.07
C GLN A 402 -4.06 13.91 -14.67
N ILE A 403 -5.14 13.34 -14.13
CA ILE A 403 -5.78 12.11 -14.65
C ILE A 403 -6.19 12.26 -16.12
N VAL A 404 -6.78 13.40 -16.47
CA VAL A 404 -7.19 13.66 -17.88
C VAL A 404 -5.97 13.83 -18.77
N ARG A 405 -4.87 14.43 -18.34
CA ARG A 405 -3.67 14.65 -19.14
C ARG A 405 -2.84 13.38 -19.29
N ASP A 406 -2.49 12.73 -18.19
CA ASP A 406 -1.47 11.69 -18.13
C ASP A 406 -2.07 10.27 -18.17
N GLY A 407 -3.30 10.10 -17.74
CA GLY A 407 -3.97 8.82 -17.52
C GLY A 407 -3.96 8.41 -16.05
N VAL A 408 -4.52 7.25 -15.80
CA VAL A 408 -4.60 6.65 -14.46
C VAL A 408 -3.35 5.84 -14.14
N ASP A 409 -2.58 5.46 -15.18
CA ASP A 409 -1.38 4.61 -15.08
C ASP A 409 -0.09 5.42 -15.37
N GLY A 410 -0.12 6.75 -15.32
CA GLY A 410 0.95 7.67 -15.68
C GLY A 410 1.87 8.06 -14.54
#